data_bb7441f9303b239ab6009a28be7a4cde
#
_entry.id   bb7441f9303b239ab6009a28be7a4cde
#
_cell.length_a   1.000
_cell.length_b   1.000
_cell.length_c   1.000
_cell.angle_alpha   90.00
_cell.angle_beta   90.00
_cell.angle_gamma   90.00
#
_symmetry.space_group_name_H-M   'P 1'
#
loop_
_entity.id
_entity.type
_entity.pdbx_description
1 polymer ?
#
loop_
_entity_poly.entity_id
_entity_poly.type
_entity_poly.pdbx_seq_one_letter_code
_entity_poly.pdbx_strand_id
1 'polypeptide(L)'
;GIREGFLYNYLTTRGKEIDDVFKYGLFNVCERYGISKEHGLEIYNTFSELFEKLKFLHKLEENEKIMKTMSYLCLSGVNVSYYDHDIHSFYMILNSRIDGITHKELLMTALAASQQNKRNTNYEKYKTILNEKDIYEINIYGLLISFAKTFNRLHGNIFVSSQLGEN
;
A
#
# COMPACT_ATOMS: atom_id res chain seq x y z
N GLY A 1 -16.79 -5.08 15.26
CA GLY A 1 -17.66 -5.67 16.30
C GLY A 1 -18.53 -4.63 17.02
N ILE A 2 -19.29 -5.05 18.05
CA ILE A 2 -20.24 -4.18 18.79
C ILE A 2 -19.55 -2.94 19.40
N ARG A 3 -18.30 -3.08 19.85
CA ARG A 3 -17.53 -1.95 20.43
C ARG A 3 -17.19 -0.88 19.39
N GLU A 4 -16.80 -1.29 18.21
CA GLU A 4 -16.47 -0.37 17.11
C GLU A 4 -17.74 0.31 16.59
N GLY A 5 -18.86 -0.42 16.47
CA GLY A 5 -20.15 0.15 16.09
C GLY A 5 -20.67 1.15 17.12
N PHE A 6 -20.49 0.90 18.42
CA PHE A 6 -20.87 1.83 19.48
C PHE A 6 -19.97 3.09 19.48
N LEU A 7 -18.65 2.91 19.29
CA LEU A 7 -17.69 4.02 19.19
C LEU A 7 -17.97 4.88 17.96
N TYR A 8 -18.26 4.26 16.81
CA TYR A 8 -18.65 4.96 15.58
C TYR A 8 -19.91 5.79 15.79
N ASN A 9 -20.97 5.19 16.38
CA ASN A 9 -22.22 5.88 16.67
C ASN A 9 -22.05 7.03 17.68
N TYR A 10 -21.16 6.85 18.67
CA TYR A 10 -20.84 7.88 19.66
C TYR A 10 -20.05 9.05 19.06
N LEU A 11 -19.16 8.79 18.12
CA LEU A 11 -18.37 9.81 17.45
C LEU A 11 -19.20 10.60 16.42
N THR A 12 -20.07 9.92 15.67
CA THR A 12 -20.98 10.57 14.70
C THR A 12 -22.02 11.45 15.40
N THR A 13 -22.54 11.05 16.58
CA THR A 13 -23.46 11.88 17.38
C THR A 13 -22.81 13.14 17.96
N ARG A 14 -21.48 13.23 18.01
CA ARG A 14 -20.73 14.41 18.48
C ARG A 14 -20.20 15.30 17.33
N GLY A 15 -20.70 15.12 16.11
CA GLY A 15 -20.34 15.96 14.96
C GLY A 15 -18.93 15.78 14.43
N LYS A 16 -18.22 14.68 14.81
CA LYS A 16 -17.04 14.21 14.11
C LYS A 16 -17.47 13.14 13.13
N GLU A 17 -17.95 13.55 11.96
CA GLU A 17 -18.09 12.65 10.83
C GLU A 17 -16.71 12.10 10.47
N ILE A 18 -16.56 10.79 10.53
CA ILE A 18 -15.44 10.09 9.92
C ILE A 18 -15.85 9.87 8.47
N ASP A 19 -15.59 10.85 7.62
CA ASP A 19 -15.97 10.86 6.21
C ASP A 19 -15.43 9.63 5.44
N ASP A 20 -14.30 9.08 5.90
CA ASP A 20 -13.67 7.91 5.30
C ASP A 20 -13.00 7.04 6.36
N VAL A 21 -13.72 6.01 6.80
CA VAL A 21 -13.25 5.04 7.80
C VAL A 21 -11.99 4.30 7.34
N PHE A 22 -11.89 3.99 6.04
CA PHE A 22 -10.73 3.35 5.45
C PHE A 22 -9.48 4.25 5.55
N LYS A 23 -9.61 5.51 5.13
CA LYS A 23 -8.51 6.49 5.17
C LYS A 23 -8.03 6.73 6.61
N TYR A 24 -8.96 6.85 7.54
CA TYR A 24 -8.65 6.98 8.95
C TYR A 24 -7.88 5.76 9.49
N GLY A 25 -8.36 4.55 9.19
CA GLY A 25 -7.71 3.30 9.58
C GLY A 25 -6.31 3.17 8.98
N LEU A 26 -6.14 3.47 7.69
CA LEU A 26 -4.85 3.46 7.00
C LEU A 26 -3.85 4.43 7.65
N PHE A 27 -4.27 5.66 7.95
CA PHE A 27 -3.41 6.67 8.54
C PHE A 27 -3.03 6.35 9.99
N ASN A 28 -3.90 5.71 10.76
CA ASN A 28 -3.55 5.20 12.10
C ASN A 28 -2.47 4.11 12.02
N VAL A 29 -2.51 3.26 11.00
CA VAL A 29 -1.45 2.27 10.74
C VAL A 29 -0.14 2.95 10.37
N CYS A 30 -0.17 3.97 9.51
CA CYS A 30 1.01 4.77 9.16
C CYS A 30 1.65 5.39 10.42
N GLU A 31 0.87 6.02 11.28
CA GLU A 31 1.36 6.60 12.54
C GLU A 31 1.98 5.55 13.46
N ARG A 32 1.33 4.39 13.62
CA ARG A 32 1.84 3.29 14.45
C ARG A 32 3.17 2.76 13.96
N TYR A 33 3.38 2.73 12.66
CA TYR A 33 4.60 2.20 12.05
C TYR A 33 5.64 3.28 11.73
N GLY A 34 5.38 4.55 12.08
CA GLY A 34 6.29 5.67 11.80
C GLY A 34 6.47 5.93 10.30
N ILE A 35 5.42 5.75 9.50
CA ILE A 35 5.45 5.92 8.05
C ILE A 35 5.02 7.35 7.69
N SER A 36 5.82 8.05 6.87
CA SER A 36 5.45 9.36 6.33
C SER A 36 4.26 9.26 5.40
N LYS A 37 3.21 10.04 5.72
CA LYS A 37 2.01 10.15 4.89
C LYS A 37 2.31 10.88 3.58
N GLU A 38 3.18 11.85 3.61
CA GLU A 38 3.62 12.63 2.44
C GLU A 38 4.31 11.71 1.42
N HIS A 39 5.26 10.90 1.89
CA HIS A 39 5.95 9.95 1.03
C HIS A 39 5.00 8.87 0.48
N GLY A 40 4.07 8.39 1.28
CA GLY A 40 3.03 7.47 0.83
C GLY A 40 2.14 8.07 -0.27
N LEU A 41 1.81 9.37 -0.15
CA LEU A 41 1.03 10.09 -1.15
C LEU A 41 1.81 10.27 -2.47
N GLU A 42 3.11 10.60 -2.40
CA GLU A 42 3.97 10.71 -3.58
C GLU A 42 4.02 9.38 -4.36
N ILE A 43 4.22 8.26 -3.64
CA ILE A 43 4.21 6.93 -4.26
C ILE A 43 2.83 6.65 -4.89
N TYR A 44 1.74 6.98 -4.19
CA TYR A 44 0.38 6.77 -4.69
C TYR A 44 0.12 7.55 -5.98
N ASN A 45 0.51 8.83 -6.05
CA ASN A 45 0.32 9.65 -7.22
C ASN A 45 1.06 9.07 -8.44
N THR A 46 2.32 8.68 -8.27
CA THR A 46 3.12 8.06 -9.34
C THR A 46 2.53 6.72 -9.76
N PHE A 47 2.11 5.90 -8.78
CA PHE A 47 1.51 4.59 -9.05
C PHE A 47 0.18 4.72 -9.81
N SER A 48 -0.71 5.62 -9.38
CA SER A 48 -2.00 5.87 -10.02
C SER A 48 -1.81 6.38 -11.46
N GLU A 49 -0.86 7.30 -11.68
CA GLU A 49 -0.54 7.79 -13.02
C GLU A 49 -0.04 6.67 -13.94
N LEU A 50 0.86 5.80 -13.45
CA LEU A 50 1.36 4.65 -14.21
C LEU A 50 0.23 3.66 -14.51
N PHE A 51 -0.64 3.40 -13.53
CA PHE A 51 -1.77 2.51 -13.68
C PHE A 51 -2.71 2.99 -14.80
N GLU A 52 -3.12 4.26 -14.77
CA GLU A 52 -3.99 4.82 -15.79
C GLU A 52 -3.33 4.86 -17.18
N LYS A 53 -2.06 5.29 -17.28
CA LYS A 53 -1.34 5.33 -18.55
C LYS A 53 -1.15 3.96 -19.19
N LEU A 54 -1.05 2.90 -18.40
CA LEU A 54 -0.84 1.53 -18.86
C LEU A 54 -2.14 0.70 -18.89
N LYS A 55 -3.31 1.32 -18.62
CA LYS A 55 -4.61 0.64 -18.58
C LYS A 55 -4.94 -0.12 -19.87
N PHE A 56 -4.49 0.40 -21.01
CA PHE A 56 -4.67 -0.26 -22.32
C PHE A 56 -3.93 -1.61 -22.43
N LEU A 57 -2.86 -1.82 -21.64
CA LEU A 57 -2.11 -3.08 -21.60
C LEU A 57 -2.70 -4.07 -20.60
N HIS A 58 -2.93 -3.66 -19.36
CA HIS A 58 -3.34 -4.57 -18.28
C HIS A 58 -4.86 -4.75 -18.18
N LYS A 59 -5.66 -3.79 -18.65
CA LYS A 59 -7.13 -3.83 -18.69
C LYS A 59 -7.81 -4.09 -17.33
N LEU A 60 -7.13 -3.74 -16.23
CA LEU A 60 -7.67 -3.87 -14.89
C LEU A 60 -8.53 -2.66 -14.54
N GLU A 61 -9.53 -2.88 -13.70
CA GLU A 61 -10.25 -1.79 -13.03
C GLU A 61 -9.48 -1.36 -11.79
N GLU A 62 -9.57 -0.08 -11.49
CA GLU A 62 -8.89 0.51 -10.33
C GLU A 62 -9.51 -0.02 -9.03
N ASN A 63 -8.66 -0.53 -8.12
CA ASN A 63 -9.03 -0.74 -6.72
C ASN A 63 -8.25 0.24 -5.85
N GLU A 64 -8.88 1.38 -5.59
CA GLU A 64 -8.29 2.50 -4.86
C GLU A 64 -7.79 2.07 -3.47
N LYS A 65 -8.50 1.16 -2.77
CA LYS A 65 -8.13 0.69 -1.43
C LYS A 65 -6.83 -0.11 -1.47
N ILE A 66 -6.69 -1.03 -2.42
CA ILE A 66 -5.46 -1.79 -2.62
C ILE A 66 -4.32 -0.84 -2.97
N MET A 67 -4.53 0.05 -3.95
CA MET A 67 -3.51 0.97 -4.43
C MET A 67 -3.03 1.93 -3.34
N LYS A 68 -3.94 2.53 -2.56
CA LYS A 68 -3.59 3.38 -1.42
C LYS A 68 -2.87 2.59 -0.34
N THR A 69 -3.43 1.46 0.12
CA THR A 69 -2.79 0.66 1.18
C THR A 69 -1.38 0.25 0.79
N MET A 70 -1.19 -0.18 -0.45
CA MET A 70 0.11 -0.59 -0.96
C MET A 70 1.09 0.59 -1.02
N SER A 71 0.67 1.74 -1.54
CA SER A 71 1.54 2.92 -1.68
C SER A 71 2.03 3.45 -0.33
N TYR A 72 1.18 3.46 0.67
CA TYR A 72 1.55 3.92 2.01
C TYR A 72 2.38 2.88 2.79
N LEU A 73 2.11 1.58 2.64
CA LEU A 73 2.70 0.54 3.49
C LEU A 73 3.80 -0.29 2.81
N CYS A 74 4.08 -0.12 1.52
CA CYS A 74 5.07 -0.94 0.79
C CYS A 74 6.51 -0.83 1.34
N LEU A 75 6.83 0.23 2.05
CA LEU A 75 8.12 0.45 2.70
C LEU A 75 8.10 0.25 4.22
N SER A 76 6.98 -0.19 4.79
CA SER A 76 6.83 -0.37 6.24
C SER A 76 7.91 -1.28 6.84
N GLY A 77 8.32 -2.30 6.11
CA GLY A 77 9.34 -3.25 6.55
C GLY A 77 10.74 -2.65 6.73
N VAL A 78 11.04 -1.51 6.09
CA VAL A 78 12.33 -0.82 6.25
C VAL A 78 12.56 -0.40 7.71
N ASN A 79 11.49 -0.09 8.45
CA ASN A 79 11.55 0.26 9.87
C ASN A 79 11.90 -0.96 10.76
N VAL A 80 11.78 -2.18 10.25
CA VAL A 80 12.17 -3.41 10.94
C VAL A 80 13.61 -3.81 10.58
N SER A 81 13.90 -3.89 9.27
CA SER A 81 15.22 -4.18 8.72
C SER A 81 15.31 -3.66 7.30
N TYR A 82 16.45 -3.07 6.95
CA TYR A 82 16.71 -2.66 5.58
C TYR A 82 16.83 -3.88 4.64
N TYR A 83 17.47 -4.94 5.13
CA TYR A 83 17.55 -6.21 4.41
C TYR A 83 16.23 -6.96 4.55
N ASP A 84 15.76 -7.57 3.46
CA ASP A 84 14.49 -8.32 3.41
C ASP A 84 13.24 -7.50 3.83
N HIS A 85 13.30 -6.18 3.69
CA HIS A 85 12.19 -5.28 4.06
C HIS A 85 10.87 -5.62 3.38
N ASP A 86 10.89 -6.24 2.20
CA ASP A 86 9.73 -6.73 1.47
C ASP A 86 8.99 -7.83 2.25
N ILE A 87 9.72 -8.76 2.88
CA ILE A 87 9.13 -9.79 3.74
C ILE A 87 8.52 -9.15 4.98
N HIS A 88 9.21 -8.19 5.59
CA HIS A 88 8.68 -7.47 6.75
C HIS A 88 7.45 -6.65 6.36
N SER A 89 7.46 -5.96 5.23
CA SER A 89 6.28 -5.24 4.71
C SER A 89 5.10 -6.18 4.48
N PHE A 90 5.33 -7.39 3.93
CA PHE A 90 4.29 -8.40 3.78
C PHE A 90 3.59 -8.71 5.11
N TYR A 91 4.36 -9.03 6.15
CA TYR A 91 3.79 -9.36 7.46
C TYR A 91 3.12 -8.16 8.13
N MET A 92 3.70 -6.96 8.01
CA MET A 92 3.13 -5.74 8.58
C MET A 92 1.81 -5.38 7.92
N ILE A 93 1.71 -5.47 6.59
CA ILE A 93 0.47 -5.23 5.84
C ILE A 93 -0.57 -6.29 6.21
N LEU A 94 -0.22 -7.57 6.15
CA LEU A 94 -1.15 -8.66 6.40
C LEU A 94 -1.75 -8.63 7.80
N ASN A 95 -1.00 -8.17 8.80
CA ASN A 95 -1.44 -8.06 10.18
C ASN A 95 -1.95 -6.64 10.56
N SER A 96 -2.00 -5.71 9.60
CA SER A 96 -2.56 -4.39 9.86
C SER A 96 -4.10 -4.49 9.98
N ARG A 97 -4.65 -3.71 10.92
CA ARG A 97 -6.10 -3.56 11.06
C ARG A 97 -6.50 -2.24 10.43
N ILE A 98 -7.03 -2.35 9.22
CA ILE A 98 -7.53 -1.20 8.45
C ILE A 98 -9.01 -1.47 8.22
N ASP A 99 -9.87 -0.62 8.76
CA ASP A 99 -11.30 -0.73 8.54
C ASP A 99 -11.65 -0.38 7.08
N GLY A 100 -12.64 -1.08 6.54
CA GLY A 100 -13.11 -0.84 5.17
C GLY A 100 -12.31 -1.50 4.05
N ILE A 101 -11.25 -2.28 4.36
CA ILE A 101 -10.59 -3.19 3.41
C ILE A 101 -10.91 -4.64 3.79
N THR A 102 -11.10 -5.51 2.80
CA THR A 102 -11.36 -6.93 3.04
C THR A 102 -10.06 -7.70 3.31
N HIS A 103 -10.16 -8.86 3.96
CA HIS A 103 -8.99 -9.75 4.17
C HIS A 103 -8.35 -10.19 2.84
N LYS A 104 -9.16 -10.39 1.80
CA LYS A 104 -8.68 -10.74 0.46
C LYS A 104 -7.87 -9.59 -0.14
N GLU A 105 -8.39 -8.37 -0.11
CA GLU A 105 -7.69 -7.17 -0.61
C GLU A 105 -6.40 -6.93 0.17
N LEU A 106 -6.42 -7.13 1.49
CA LEU A 106 -5.24 -6.99 2.33
C LEU A 106 -4.16 -8.02 1.98
N LEU A 107 -4.55 -9.29 1.72
CA LEU A 107 -3.65 -10.34 1.25
C LEU A 107 -3.07 -9.98 -0.13
N MET A 108 -3.90 -9.52 -1.08
CA MET A 108 -3.45 -9.09 -2.39
C MET A 108 -2.43 -7.95 -2.29
N THR A 109 -2.70 -6.96 -1.44
CA THR A 109 -1.79 -5.84 -1.16
C THR A 109 -0.45 -6.32 -0.60
N ALA A 110 -0.48 -7.21 0.39
CA ALA A 110 0.73 -7.75 1.02
C ALA A 110 1.58 -8.55 0.02
N LEU A 111 0.94 -9.38 -0.79
CA LEU A 111 1.61 -10.15 -1.84
C LEU A 111 2.23 -9.25 -2.91
N ALA A 112 1.49 -8.25 -3.41
CA ALA A 112 2.01 -7.32 -4.40
C ALA A 112 3.20 -6.50 -3.86
N ALA A 113 3.12 -6.03 -2.61
CA ALA A 113 4.20 -5.29 -1.96
C ALA A 113 5.48 -6.12 -1.77
N SER A 114 5.36 -7.45 -1.62
CA SER A 114 6.50 -8.35 -1.39
C SER A 114 7.20 -8.84 -2.67
N GLN A 115 6.63 -8.60 -3.86
CA GLN A 115 7.19 -9.12 -5.12
C GLN A 115 8.47 -8.43 -5.59
N GLN A 116 8.91 -7.37 -4.93
CA GLN A 116 9.98 -6.49 -5.40
C GLN A 116 11.34 -7.18 -5.56
N ASN A 117 11.61 -8.26 -4.85
CA ASN A 117 12.88 -8.98 -4.88
C ASN A 117 12.88 -10.26 -5.74
N LYS A 118 12.00 -10.36 -6.76
CA LYS A 118 11.95 -11.51 -7.70
C LYS A 118 11.84 -12.88 -7.01
N ARG A 119 11.38 -12.94 -5.77
CA ARG A 119 11.13 -14.22 -5.11
C ARG A 119 9.89 -14.84 -5.73
N ASN A 120 10.00 -16.05 -6.22
CA ASN A 120 8.85 -16.82 -6.71
C ASN A 120 7.83 -16.96 -5.57
N THR A 121 6.81 -16.11 -5.60
CA THR A 121 5.73 -16.19 -4.64
C THR A 121 4.96 -17.50 -4.91
N ASN A 122 4.96 -18.37 -3.91
CA ASN A 122 4.20 -19.62 -4.03
C ASN A 122 2.70 -19.34 -3.77
N TYR A 123 1.94 -19.06 -4.84
CA TYR A 123 0.50 -18.80 -4.79
C TYR A 123 -0.35 -20.02 -4.42
N GLU A 124 0.20 -21.24 -4.53
CA GLU A 124 -0.50 -22.48 -4.16
C GLU A 124 -1.03 -22.46 -2.73
N LYS A 125 -0.31 -21.77 -1.83
CA LYS A 125 -0.74 -21.62 -0.43
C LYS A 125 -2.02 -20.82 -0.27
N TYR A 126 -2.39 -20.03 -1.26
CA TYR A 126 -3.50 -19.06 -1.21
C TYR A 126 -4.60 -19.39 -2.22
N LYS A 127 -4.54 -20.55 -2.89
CA LYS A 127 -5.52 -20.94 -3.94
C LYS A 127 -6.97 -21.07 -3.47
N THR A 128 -7.19 -21.18 -2.17
CA THR A 128 -8.54 -21.17 -1.58
C THR A 128 -9.13 -19.76 -1.46
N ILE A 129 -8.30 -18.72 -1.54
CA ILE A 129 -8.68 -17.32 -1.37
C ILE A 129 -8.53 -16.55 -2.68
N LEU A 130 -7.46 -16.84 -3.45
CA LEU A 130 -7.10 -16.15 -4.68
C LEU A 130 -7.41 -17.01 -5.91
N ASN A 131 -8.01 -16.38 -6.93
CA ASN A 131 -8.18 -16.96 -8.25
C ASN A 131 -7.12 -16.43 -9.23
N GLU A 132 -7.11 -16.93 -10.47
CA GLU A 132 -6.13 -16.52 -11.49
C GLU A 132 -6.17 -15.00 -11.80
N LYS A 133 -7.37 -14.41 -11.80
CA LYS A 133 -7.53 -12.98 -12.00
C LYS A 133 -6.86 -12.18 -10.86
N ASP A 134 -7.05 -12.60 -9.62
CA ASP A 134 -6.42 -11.96 -8.46
C ASP A 134 -4.89 -12.04 -8.55
N ILE A 135 -4.34 -13.19 -8.98
CA ILE A 135 -2.91 -13.38 -9.16
C ILE A 135 -2.36 -12.46 -10.26
N TYR A 136 -3.11 -12.31 -11.35
CA TYR A 136 -2.76 -11.37 -12.41
C TYR A 136 -2.73 -9.92 -11.89
N GLU A 137 -3.76 -9.49 -11.14
CA GLU A 137 -3.82 -8.17 -10.52
C GLU A 137 -2.62 -7.94 -9.57
N ILE A 138 -2.30 -8.91 -8.70
CA ILE A 138 -1.16 -8.84 -7.78
C ILE A 138 0.14 -8.63 -8.55
N ASN A 139 0.36 -9.34 -9.65
CA ASN A 139 1.57 -9.22 -10.45
C ASN A 139 1.68 -7.83 -11.11
N ILE A 140 0.59 -7.31 -11.66
CA ILE A 140 0.57 -5.96 -12.25
C ILE A 140 0.82 -4.90 -11.18
N TYR A 141 0.10 -4.96 -10.05
CA TYR A 141 0.29 -4.02 -8.96
C TYR A 141 1.72 -4.08 -8.40
N GLY A 142 2.28 -5.27 -8.21
CA GLY A 142 3.65 -5.46 -7.73
C GLY A 142 4.69 -4.85 -8.68
N LEU A 143 4.50 -5.01 -9.99
CA LEU A 143 5.36 -4.39 -11.00
C LEU A 143 5.26 -2.87 -10.95
N LEU A 144 4.06 -2.31 -11.00
CA LEU A 144 3.84 -0.88 -11.06
C LEU A 144 4.30 -0.16 -9.78
N ILE A 145 4.08 -0.74 -8.60
CA ILE A 145 4.56 -0.14 -7.34
C ILE A 145 6.08 -0.15 -7.25
N SER A 146 6.75 -1.16 -7.82
CA SER A 146 8.21 -1.22 -7.89
C SER A 146 8.78 -0.09 -8.73
N PHE A 147 8.14 0.21 -9.88
CA PHE A 147 8.49 1.37 -10.71
C PHE A 147 8.25 2.69 -9.98
N ALA A 148 7.05 2.86 -9.36
CA ALA A 148 6.71 4.09 -8.63
C ALA A 148 7.72 4.39 -7.51
N LYS A 149 8.11 3.39 -6.72
CA LYS A 149 9.12 3.53 -5.67
C LYS A 149 10.49 3.92 -6.21
N THR A 150 10.93 3.25 -7.29
CA THR A 150 12.23 3.54 -7.90
C THR A 150 12.26 4.95 -8.46
N PHE A 151 11.18 5.37 -9.12
CA PHE A 151 11.04 6.70 -9.67
C PHE A 151 11.09 7.78 -8.58
N ASN A 152 10.31 7.64 -7.51
CA ASN A 152 10.31 8.60 -6.40
C ASN A 152 11.66 8.67 -5.69
N ARG A 153 12.36 7.54 -5.53
CA ARG A 153 13.72 7.53 -4.95
C ARG A 153 14.71 8.30 -5.82
N LEU A 154 14.64 8.19 -7.14
CA LEU A 154 15.52 8.91 -8.06
C LEU A 154 15.26 10.43 -8.01
N HIS A 155 13.98 10.83 -8.00
CA HIS A 155 13.60 12.24 -7.90
C HIS A 155 14.01 12.85 -6.56
N GLY A 156 13.82 12.15 -5.44
CA GLY A 156 14.28 12.59 -4.13
C GLY A 156 15.80 12.82 -4.08
N ASN A 157 16.59 11.95 -4.69
CA ASN A 157 18.04 12.11 -4.77
C ASN A 157 18.47 13.28 -5.66
N ILE A 158 17.74 13.61 -6.73
CA ILE A 158 18.01 14.77 -7.59
C ILE A 158 17.79 16.07 -6.82
N PHE A 159 16.73 16.18 -6.03
CA PHE A 159 16.46 17.35 -5.19
C PHE A 159 17.52 17.55 -4.11
N VAL A 160 17.97 16.50 -3.46
CA VAL A 160 19.03 16.56 -2.43
C VAL A 160 20.36 16.98 -3.05
N SER A 161 20.71 16.47 -4.24
CA SER A 161 21.96 16.85 -4.91
C SER A 161 21.95 18.30 -5.42
N SER A 162 20.79 18.83 -5.82
CA SER A 162 20.67 20.23 -6.26
C SER A 162 20.77 21.23 -5.09
N GLN A 163 20.32 20.85 -3.88
CA GLN A 163 20.47 21.71 -2.69
C GLN A 163 21.91 21.69 -2.11
N LEU A 164 22.69 20.64 -2.35
CA LEU A 164 24.08 20.55 -1.91
C LEU A 164 25.08 21.21 -2.86
N GLY A 165 24.64 21.63 -4.05
CA GLY A 165 25.48 22.30 -5.08
C GLY A 165 25.51 23.83 -4.99
N GLU A 166 24.81 24.45 -4.03
CA GLU A 166 24.77 25.90 -3.82
C GLU A 166 25.46 26.31 -2.49
N ASN A 167 26.71 25.85 -2.29
CA ASN A 167 27.61 26.41 -1.27
C ASN A 167 29.02 26.60 -1.86
#